data_bbea76a8fbf109a1786d66e2e0cebab8
#
_entry.id   bbea76a8fbf109a1786d66e2e0cebab8
#
_cell.length_a   1.000
_cell.length_b   1.000
_cell.length_c   1.000
_cell.angle_alpha   90.00
_cell.angle_beta   90.00
_cell.angle_gamma   90.00
#
_symmetry.space_group_name_H-M   'P 1'
#
loop_
_entity.id
_entity.type
_entity.pdbx_description
1 polymer ?
#
loop_
_entity_poly.entity_id
_entity_poly.type
_entity_poly.pdbx_seq_one_letter_code
_entity_poly.pdbx_strand_id
1 'polypeptide(L)'
;MVWLNIYSYMLIAGYRKAWLSSMSIYYKSTRDDNVKATASQAILKGLAPDGGLFVPSEIPALDKSLEELAALSYKEVAYEVMKLWLDDFTEEELKNCIEKAYDAKFDTTEIAPLVKADNTFFLELFHGQTIAFKDMALSILPHLLTTSAKKNHIDNEIVILTATSGDTGKAALAGFADVKGTKIIVFYPKNGVSPIQEKQMITQKGDNTYVVGINGNFDAAQTGVKNIFSDKALEEQMNKAGFQFSSANSINIGRLVPQIVYYVYAYSRLLADGVIKAGEKINVVVPTGNFGNILASFYAKNMGLPIAKFICASNENKVLYDFFETGEYDRNREFVLTTSPSMDILISSNLERLIYKIAGNSAVKNTELMSALKESGKYTITSQMKEKLVDFYGNYATEEEVADTIKTLYENEKYIIDTHTAVAATVYEKYKAQTKDETKTVIASTASPYKFTRSVMNDIDSKYDTMGDFELVDELCKLSGVKVPQAIEEIRTAPVLHNTICETNEMSAVVQKILGI
;
A
#
# COMPACT_ATOMS: atom_id res chain seq x y z
N MET A 1 -8.49 51.14 -14.53
CA MET A 1 -9.22 49.95 -14.99
C MET A 1 -8.49 48.63 -14.71
N VAL A 2 -7.17 48.59 -14.63
CA VAL A 2 -6.41 47.34 -14.35
C VAL A 2 -6.54 46.87 -12.88
N TRP A 3 -6.63 47.76 -11.91
CA TRP A 3 -6.75 47.46 -10.48
C TRP A 3 -8.10 46.89 -10.06
N LEU A 4 -9.19 47.21 -10.75
CA LEU A 4 -10.52 46.66 -10.48
C LEU A 4 -10.65 45.18 -10.92
N ASN A 5 -9.93 44.79 -11.96
CA ASN A 5 -9.93 43.40 -12.43
C ASN A 5 -9.17 42.44 -11.50
N ILE A 6 -8.07 42.89 -10.89
CA ILE A 6 -7.28 42.09 -9.95
C ILE A 6 -8.05 41.84 -8.64
N TYR A 7 -8.75 42.86 -8.14
CA TYR A 7 -9.60 42.74 -6.94
C TYR A 7 -10.81 41.80 -7.18
N SER A 8 -11.42 41.86 -8.36
CA SER A 8 -12.50 40.96 -8.73
C SER A 8 -12.02 39.50 -8.86
N TYR A 9 -10.83 39.27 -9.41
CA TYR A 9 -10.25 37.92 -9.51
C TYR A 9 -9.87 37.34 -8.14
N MET A 10 -9.32 38.16 -7.23
CA MET A 10 -9.01 37.75 -5.86
C MET A 10 -10.26 37.48 -5.02
N LEU A 11 -11.32 38.29 -5.16
CA LEU A 11 -12.61 38.04 -4.51
C LEU A 11 -13.29 36.77 -5.04
N ILE A 12 -13.29 36.55 -6.34
CA ILE A 12 -13.87 35.35 -6.96
C ILE A 12 -13.08 34.10 -6.59
N ALA A 13 -11.75 34.19 -6.52
CA ALA A 13 -10.90 33.10 -6.05
C ALA A 13 -11.09 32.82 -4.55
N GLY A 14 -11.24 33.86 -3.73
CA GLY A 14 -11.55 33.75 -2.30
C GLY A 14 -12.93 33.15 -2.04
N TYR A 15 -13.96 33.62 -2.76
CA TYR A 15 -15.32 33.02 -2.69
C TYR A 15 -15.36 31.61 -3.23
N ARG A 16 -14.62 31.28 -4.29
CA ARG A 16 -14.51 29.91 -4.80
C ARG A 16 -13.80 28.98 -3.80
N LYS A 17 -12.76 29.48 -3.13
CA LYS A 17 -12.03 28.73 -2.09
C LYS A 17 -12.92 28.52 -0.85
N ALA A 18 -13.67 29.53 -0.43
CA ALA A 18 -14.63 29.43 0.69
C ALA A 18 -15.86 28.57 0.35
N TRP A 19 -16.32 28.57 -0.90
CA TRP A 19 -17.45 27.76 -1.35
C TRP A 19 -17.07 26.30 -1.56
N LEU A 20 -15.85 26.03 -2.05
CA LEU A 20 -15.29 24.67 -2.18
C LEU A 20 -14.97 24.04 -0.80
N SER A 21 -14.63 24.84 0.22
CA SER A 21 -14.40 24.34 1.59
C SER A 21 -15.69 23.98 2.35
N SER A 22 -16.88 24.22 1.78
CA SER A 22 -18.16 23.93 2.42
C SER A 22 -18.85 22.66 1.91
N MET A 23 -18.31 21.98 0.90
CA MET A 23 -18.88 20.72 0.40
C MET A 23 -18.12 19.54 1.01
N SER A 24 -18.80 18.78 1.85
CA SER A 24 -18.33 17.50 2.38
C SER A 24 -17.90 16.58 1.25
N ILE A 25 -16.72 15.98 1.36
CA ILE A 25 -16.24 14.98 0.40
C ILE A 25 -17.07 13.72 0.56
N TYR A 26 -17.66 13.26 -0.53
CA TYR A 26 -18.28 11.94 -0.59
C TYR A 26 -17.49 11.03 -1.53
N TYR A 27 -17.66 9.74 -1.35
CA TYR A 27 -17.01 8.71 -2.16
C TYR A 27 -17.98 8.14 -3.17
N LYS A 28 -17.49 7.91 -4.40
CA LYS A 28 -18.22 7.30 -5.51
C LYS A 28 -17.58 5.98 -5.89
N SER A 29 -18.31 5.15 -6.65
CA SER A 29 -17.73 4.01 -7.33
C SER A 29 -17.01 4.45 -8.62
N THR A 30 -15.92 3.76 -8.96
CA THR A 30 -15.29 3.89 -10.28
C THR A 30 -16.17 3.36 -11.43
N ARG A 31 -17.27 2.65 -11.13
CA ARG A 31 -18.12 1.97 -12.13
C ARG A 31 -19.57 2.43 -12.12
N ASP A 32 -20.03 3.16 -11.09
CA ASP A 32 -21.38 3.71 -11.00
C ASP A 32 -21.37 5.09 -10.32
N ASP A 33 -21.75 6.11 -11.06
CA ASP A 33 -21.83 7.50 -10.57
C ASP A 33 -22.94 7.73 -9.54
N ASN A 34 -23.91 6.81 -9.42
CA ASN A 34 -25.01 6.91 -8.46
C ASN A 34 -24.62 6.44 -7.05
N VAL A 35 -23.55 5.65 -6.94
CA VAL A 35 -23.04 5.21 -5.63
C VAL A 35 -22.46 6.42 -4.90
N LYS A 36 -22.99 6.68 -3.70
CA LYS A 36 -22.48 7.71 -2.78
C LYS A 36 -22.29 7.11 -1.40
N ALA A 37 -21.16 7.42 -0.78
CA ALA A 37 -20.82 7.00 0.57
C ALA A 37 -20.04 8.11 1.27
N THR A 38 -20.16 8.20 2.61
CA THR A 38 -19.22 8.98 3.42
C THR A 38 -17.87 8.24 3.50
N ALA A 39 -16.83 8.89 4.01
CA ALA A 39 -15.52 8.23 4.18
C ALA A 39 -15.64 6.99 5.08
N SER A 40 -16.32 7.11 6.22
CA SER A 40 -16.53 5.99 7.14
C SER A 40 -17.29 4.83 6.50
N GLN A 41 -18.31 5.11 5.67
CA GLN A 41 -19.05 4.07 4.92
C GLN A 41 -18.18 3.39 3.87
N ALA A 42 -17.36 4.16 3.14
CA ALA A 42 -16.45 3.61 2.13
C ALA A 42 -15.37 2.72 2.75
N ILE A 43 -14.79 3.12 3.89
CA ILE A 43 -13.84 2.31 4.66
C ILE A 43 -14.48 1.01 5.13
N LEU A 44 -15.67 1.09 5.72
CA LEU A 44 -16.36 -0.07 6.28
C LEU A 44 -16.75 -1.10 5.21
N LYS A 45 -17.20 -0.64 4.05
CA LYS A 45 -17.55 -1.51 2.92
C LYS A 45 -16.31 -2.06 2.21
N GLY A 46 -15.23 -1.27 2.14
CA GLY A 46 -13.98 -1.62 1.45
C GLY A 46 -14.08 -1.65 -0.08
N LEU A 47 -15.20 -2.11 -0.63
CA LEU A 47 -15.51 -2.20 -2.05
C LEU A 47 -16.92 -1.66 -2.30
N ALA A 48 -17.12 -1.03 -3.46
CA ALA A 48 -18.44 -0.55 -3.85
C ALA A 48 -19.39 -1.72 -4.22
N PRO A 49 -20.71 -1.57 -4.06
CA PRO A 49 -21.67 -2.66 -4.29
C PRO A 49 -21.68 -3.22 -5.71
N ASP A 50 -21.27 -2.43 -6.69
CA ASP A 50 -21.13 -2.80 -8.11
C ASP A 50 -19.79 -3.46 -8.45
N GLY A 51 -18.93 -3.67 -7.44
CA GLY A 51 -17.58 -4.20 -7.59
C GLY A 51 -16.54 -3.18 -8.06
N GLY A 52 -16.92 -1.90 -8.18
CA GLY A 52 -16.01 -0.79 -8.43
C GLY A 52 -15.25 -0.38 -7.16
N LEU A 53 -14.23 0.45 -7.33
CA LEU A 53 -13.42 0.97 -6.23
C LEU A 53 -13.97 2.33 -5.76
N PHE A 54 -13.93 2.57 -4.45
CA PHE A 54 -14.27 3.89 -3.93
C PHE A 54 -13.20 4.92 -4.30
N VAL A 55 -13.64 6.06 -4.85
CA VAL A 55 -12.86 7.25 -5.16
C VAL A 55 -13.54 8.49 -4.58
N PRO A 56 -12.79 9.51 -4.14
CA PRO A 56 -13.40 10.73 -3.65
C PRO A 56 -14.12 11.47 -4.79
N SER A 57 -15.17 12.21 -4.46
CA SER A 57 -15.87 13.09 -5.41
C SER A 57 -14.93 14.13 -6.03
N GLU A 58 -13.96 14.59 -5.24
CA GLU A 58 -12.86 15.43 -5.66
C GLU A 58 -11.61 15.13 -4.79
N ILE A 59 -10.42 15.35 -5.33
CA ILE A 59 -9.18 15.24 -4.54
C ILE A 59 -9.00 16.56 -3.78
N PRO A 60 -8.95 16.53 -2.43
CA PRO A 60 -8.81 17.75 -1.64
C PRO A 60 -7.44 18.39 -1.84
N ALA A 61 -7.37 19.72 -1.78
CA ALA A 61 -6.10 20.43 -1.74
C ALA A 61 -5.54 20.48 -0.30
N LEU A 62 -4.22 20.45 -0.17
CA LEU A 62 -3.56 20.75 1.12
C LEU A 62 -3.99 22.14 1.59
N ASP A 63 -4.38 22.25 2.85
CA ASP A 63 -4.80 23.50 3.48
C ASP A 63 -3.66 24.22 4.22
N LYS A 64 -2.56 23.51 4.52
CA LYS A 64 -1.33 24.07 5.06
C LYS A 64 -0.30 24.33 3.95
N SER A 65 0.53 25.35 4.13
CA SER A 65 1.69 25.60 3.27
C SER A 65 2.74 24.49 3.44
N LEU A 66 3.62 24.36 2.47
CA LEU A 66 4.71 23.38 2.51
C LEU A 66 5.67 23.64 3.68
N GLU A 67 5.89 24.91 4.02
CA GLU A 67 6.72 25.33 5.14
C GLU A 67 6.08 24.99 6.50
N GLU A 68 4.76 25.17 6.63
CA GLU A 68 4.03 24.74 7.83
C GLU A 68 4.13 23.23 8.02
N LEU A 69 3.95 22.46 6.93
CA LEU A 69 4.08 21.00 6.96
C LEU A 69 5.51 20.54 7.31
N ALA A 70 6.53 21.30 6.89
CA ALA A 70 7.93 20.99 7.18
C ALA A 70 8.28 21.06 8.68
N ALA A 71 7.51 21.81 9.47
CA ALA A 71 7.69 21.93 10.92
C ALA A 71 7.01 20.79 11.72
N LEU A 72 6.22 19.92 11.07
CA LEU A 72 5.39 18.93 11.73
C LEU A 72 6.08 17.56 11.85
N SER A 73 5.73 16.83 12.89
CA SER A 73 6.03 15.41 13.05
C SER A 73 5.19 14.55 12.10
N TYR A 74 5.55 13.26 11.94
CA TYR A 74 4.78 12.33 11.10
C TYR A 74 3.30 12.25 11.50
N LYS A 75 3.00 12.16 12.79
CA LYS A 75 1.61 12.08 13.29
C LYS A 75 0.81 13.35 13.00
N GLU A 76 1.44 14.51 13.13
CA GLU A 76 0.80 15.79 12.79
C GLU A 76 0.55 15.91 11.30
N VAL A 77 1.51 15.53 10.44
CA VAL A 77 1.30 15.45 8.98
C VAL A 77 0.18 14.45 8.65
N ALA A 78 0.14 13.30 9.35
CA ALA A 78 -0.92 12.32 9.17
C ALA A 78 -2.30 12.92 9.45
N TYR A 79 -2.45 13.68 10.53
CA TYR A 79 -3.71 14.36 10.85
C TYR A 79 -4.06 15.40 9.77
N GLU A 80 -3.13 16.26 9.38
CA GLU A 80 -3.36 17.33 8.40
C GLU A 80 -3.76 16.79 7.02
N VAL A 81 -3.18 15.65 6.61
CA VAL A 81 -3.54 15.01 5.34
C VAL A 81 -4.86 14.25 5.46
N MET A 82 -4.99 13.40 6.48
CA MET A 82 -6.14 12.47 6.58
C MET A 82 -7.46 13.18 6.89
N LYS A 83 -7.45 14.29 7.65
CA LYS A 83 -8.67 15.08 7.91
C LYS A 83 -9.34 15.59 6.64
N LEU A 84 -8.56 15.81 5.57
CA LEU A 84 -9.08 16.30 4.28
C LEU A 84 -9.79 15.18 3.47
N TRP A 85 -9.45 13.92 3.73
CA TRP A 85 -10.03 12.75 3.07
C TRP A 85 -11.15 12.10 3.89
N LEU A 86 -11.07 12.20 5.20
CA LEU A 86 -11.94 11.53 6.18
C LEU A 86 -12.76 12.60 6.94
N ASP A 87 -13.47 13.44 6.20
CA ASP A 87 -14.13 14.64 6.70
C ASP A 87 -15.35 14.36 7.59
N ASP A 88 -15.87 13.13 7.60
CA ASP A 88 -16.89 12.69 8.54
C ASP A 88 -16.32 12.17 9.88
N PHE A 89 -14.98 12.09 10.02
CA PHE A 89 -14.32 11.82 11.31
C PHE A 89 -14.12 13.12 12.08
N THR A 90 -14.39 13.10 13.39
CA THR A 90 -14.01 14.22 14.25
C THR A 90 -12.50 14.27 14.46
N GLU A 91 -11.99 15.43 14.87
CA GLU A 91 -10.58 15.61 15.21
C GLU A 91 -10.12 14.59 16.27
N GLU A 92 -10.91 14.39 17.33
CA GLU A 92 -10.63 13.45 18.41
C GLU A 92 -10.58 12.01 17.91
N GLU A 93 -11.55 11.59 17.09
CA GLU A 93 -11.60 10.25 16.49
C GLU A 93 -10.36 9.98 15.64
N LEU A 94 -10.02 10.91 14.76
CA LEU A 94 -8.90 10.73 13.85
C LEU A 94 -7.55 10.76 14.57
N LYS A 95 -7.34 11.68 15.49
CA LYS A 95 -6.12 11.73 16.33
C LYS A 95 -5.96 10.46 17.16
N ASN A 96 -7.04 9.93 17.74
CA ASN A 96 -7.00 8.67 18.48
C ASN A 96 -6.62 7.48 17.58
N CYS A 97 -7.10 7.43 16.32
CA CYS A 97 -6.69 6.41 15.36
C CYS A 97 -5.18 6.52 15.05
N ILE A 98 -4.69 7.74 14.80
CA ILE A 98 -3.29 8.02 14.49
C ILE A 98 -2.37 7.64 15.65
N GLU A 99 -2.71 8.04 16.88
CA GLU A 99 -1.91 7.74 18.07
C GLU A 99 -1.79 6.23 18.34
N LYS A 100 -2.86 5.48 18.13
CA LYS A 100 -2.85 4.02 18.30
C LYS A 100 -2.11 3.29 17.17
N ALA A 101 -2.05 3.88 15.99
CA ALA A 101 -1.40 3.28 14.84
C ALA A 101 0.12 3.48 14.86
N TYR A 102 0.56 4.72 15.08
CA TYR A 102 1.96 5.13 14.94
C TYR A 102 2.60 5.38 16.31
N ASP A 103 2.66 4.34 17.11
CA ASP A 103 3.22 4.33 18.47
C ASP A 103 4.56 3.57 18.54
N ALA A 104 4.91 3.06 19.70
CA ALA A 104 6.12 2.27 19.95
C ALA A 104 6.22 0.94 19.16
N LYS A 105 5.21 0.61 18.34
CA LYS A 105 5.27 -0.49 17.37
C LYS A 105 6.22 -0.19 16.21
N PHE A 106 6.52 1.09 15.98
CA PHE A 106 7.56 1.52 15.05
C PHE A 106 8.87 1.70 15.81
N ASP A 107 9.97 1.24 15.25
CA ASP A 107 11.29 1.28 15.89
C ASP A 107 12.00 2.63 15.77
N THR A 108 11.38 3.60 15.11
CA THR A 108 11.81 4.99 15.01
C THR A 108 10.65 5.98 15.22
N THR A 109 10.93 7.10 15.87
CA THR A 109 9.95 8.19 16.10
C THR A 109 9.61 8.95 14.81
N GLU A 110 10.47 8.88 13.80
CA GLU A 110 10.21 9.47 12.48
C GLU A 110 9.18 8.68 11.66
N ILE A 111 8.90 7.44 12.03
CA ILE A 111 7.97 6.50 11.39
C ILE A 111 8.39 6.14 9.95
N ALA A 112 8.73 7.11 9.13
CA ALA A 112 9.15 6.97 7.72
C ALA A 112 10.38 7.85 7.45
N PRO A 113 11.56 7.50 7.97
CA PRO A 113 12.77 8.30 7.78
C PRO A 113 13.24 8.31 6.33
N LEU A 114 13.94 9.38 5.96
CA LEU A 114 14.66 9.51 4.69
C LEU A 114 16.15 9.23 4.91
N VAL A 115 16.67 8.25 4.19
CA VAL A 115 18.11 7.92 4.18
C VAL A 115 18.70 8.32 2.84
N LYS A 116 19.81 9.08 2.87
CA LYS A 116 20.54 9.46 1.66
C LYS A 116 21.61 8.42 1.35
N ALA A 117 21.58 7.83 0.16
CA ALA A 117 22.62 6.98 -0.41
C ALA A 117 22.72 7.24 -1.92
N ASP A 118 23.91 7.18 -2.49
CA ASP A 118 24.19 7.41 -3.92
C ASP A 118 23.48 8.67 -4.50
N ASN A 119 23.56 9.79 -3.77
CA ASN A 119 22.91 11.05 -4.13
C ASN A 119 21.37 10.99 -4.29
N THR A 120 20.74 9.92 -3.82
CA THR A 120 19.31 9.66 -3.87
C THR A 120 18.76 9.53 -2.46
N PHE A 121 17.46 9.69 -2.28
CA PHE A 121 16.79 9.58 -1.00
C PHE A 121 15.90 8.34 -0.97
N PHE A 122 16.15 7.46 -0.01
CA PHE A 122 15.34 6.28 0.25
C PHE A 122 14.37 6.58 1.37
N LEU A 123 13.07 6.53 1.07
CA LEU A 123 12.01 6.66 2.06
C LEU A 123 11.77 5.29 2.67
N GLU A 124 12.31 5.06 3.88
CA GLU A 124 12.21 3.79 4.57
C GLU A 124 10.83 3.60 5.20
N LEU A 125 10.00 2.76 4.60
CA LEU A 125 8.61 2.50 5.00
C LEU A 125 8.45 1.19 5.81
N PHE A 126 9.54 0.66 6.33
CA PHE A 126 9.62 -0.68 6.91
C PHE A 126 9.94 -0.72 8.41
N HIS A 127 9.74 0.38 9.12
CA HIS A 127 10.03 0.49 10.55
C HIS A 127 8.92 -0.02 11.47
N GLY A 128 7.83 -0.55 10.90
CA GLY A 128 6.71 -1.13 11.65
C GLY A 128 6.91 -2.59 12.06
N GLN A 129 5.89 -3.15 12.71
CA GLN A 129 5.91 -4.50 13.31
C GLN A 129 6.23 -5.64 12.34
N THR A 130 5.99 -5.50 11.06
CA THR A 130 6.23 -6.56 10.07
C THR A 130 7.33 -6.22 9.08
N ILE A 131 8.02 -5.10 9.35
CA ILE A 131 9.17 -4.63 8.58
C ILE A 131 8.91 -4.49 7.07
N ALA A 132 7.69 -4.05 6.71
CA ALA A 132 7.30 -3.74 5.34
C ALA A 132 6.32 -2.55 5.32
N PHE A 133 6.25 -1.83 4.19
CA PHE A 133 5.42 -0.62 4.01
C PHE A 133 3.92 -0.83 4.29
N LYS A 134 3.47 -2.08 4.25
CA LYS A 134 2.07 -2.42 4.51
C LYS A 134 1.65 -2.04 5.94
N ASP A 135 2.60 -1.99 6.88
CA ASP A 135 2.37 -1.54 8.25
C ASP A 135 1.89 -0.09 8.30
N MET A 136 2.34 0.76 7.37
CA MET A 136 1.95 2.18 7.32
C MET A 136 0.43 2.39 7.21
N ALA A 137 -0.26 1.46 6.57
CA ALA A 137 -1.71 1.50 6.41
C ALA A 137 -2.45 0.46 7.28
N LEU A 138 -1.86 -0.72 7.49
CA LEU A 138 -2.52 -1.79 8.26
C LEU A 138 -2.45 -1.57 9.77
N SER A 139 -1.55 -0.73 10.28
CA SER A 139 -1.56 -0.31 11.69
C SER A 139 -2.73 0.62 12.02
N ILE A 140 -3.20 1.43 11.08
CA ILE A 140 -4.29 2.39 11.31
C ILE A 140 -5.65 1.85 10.87
N LEU A 141 -5.72 0.99 9.86
CA LEU A 141 -6.98 0.48 9.30
C LEU A 141 -7.93 -0.12 10.34
N PRO A 142 -7.51 -0.93 11.33
CA PRO A 142 -8.40 -1.48 12.35
C PRO A 142 -9.10 -0.39 13.15
N HIS A 143 -8.39 0.68 13.47
CA HIS A 143 -8.92 1.81 14.24
C HIS A 143 -9.89 2.66 13.39
N LEU A 144 -9.58 2.85 12.11
CA LEU A 144 -10.51 3.49 11.17
C LEU A 144 -11.78 2.65 10.98
N LEU A 145 -11.66 1.32 10.86
CA LEU A 145 -12.80 0.41 10.71
C LEU A 145 -13.71 0.40 11.94
N THR A 146 -13.14 0.28 13.14
CA THR A 146 -13.94 0.26 14.37
C THR A 146 -14.59 1.62 14.67
N THR A 147 -13.93 2.72 14.34
CA THR A 147 -14.52 4.06 14.40
C THR A 147 -15.64 4.20 13.37
N SER A 148 -15.42 3.74 12.14
CA SER A 148 -16.44 3.73 11.07
C SER A 148 -17.67 2.91 11.45
N ALA A 149 -17.50 1.74 12.08
CA ALA A 149 -18.61 0.93 12.56
C ALA A 149 -19.46 1.68 13.56
N LYS A 150 -18.83 2.30 14.58
CA LYS A 150 -19.55 3.13 15.56
C LYS A 150 -20.31 4.29 14.94
N LYS A 151 -19.70 5.01 13.99
CA LYS A 151 -20.33 6.13 13.27
C LYS A 151 -21.55 5.70 12.46
N ASN A 152 -21.54 4.48 11.95
CA ASN A 152 -22.65 3.92 11.16
C ASN A 152 -23.60 3.05 11.98
N HIS A 153 -23.52 3.10 13.33
CA HIS A 153 -24.38 2.35 14.25
C HIS A 153 -24.39 0.84 13.99
N ILE A 154 -23.20 0.29 13.69
CA ILE A 154 -22.98 -1.13 13.48
C ILE A 154 -22.37 -1.73 14.74
N ASP A 155 -23.14 -2.63 15.37
CA ASP A 155 -22.76 -3.33 16.58
C ASP A 155 -22.06 -4.68 16.32
N ASN A 156 -22.11 -5.18 15.08
CA ASN A 156 -21.50 -6.42 14.69
C ASN A 156 -19.97 -6.36 14.82
N GLU A 157 -19.39 -7.46 15.29
CA GLU A 157 -17.94 -7.63 15.27
C GLU A 157 -17.44 -7.80 13.82
N ILE A 158 -16.42 -7.04 13.46
CA ILE A 158 -15.88 -7.03 12.09
C ILE A 158 -14.93 -8.21 11.90
N VAL A 159 -15.25 -9.07 10.94
CA VAL A 159 -14.41 -10.22 10.56
C VAL A 159 -13.63 -9.88 9.29
N ILE A 160 -12.31 -9.82 9.43
CA ILE A 160 -11.41 -9.69 8.29
C ILE A 160 -11.00 -11.08 7.84
N LEU A 161 -11.25 -11.37 6.56
CA LEU A 161 -10.86 -12.60 5.93
C LEU A 161 -9.90 -12.29 4.78
N THR A 162 -8.73 -12.93 4.76
CA THR A 162 -7.75 -12.70 3.69
C THR A 162 -6.99 -13.96 3.33
N ALA A 163 -6.64 -14.07 2.05
CA ALA A 163 -5.64 -15.00 1.57
C ALA A 163 -4.33 -14.24 1.35
N THR A 164 -3.20 -14.86 1.67
CA THR A 164 -1.89 -14.22 1.57
C THR A 164 -0.84 -15.15 0.96
N SER A 165 0.08 -14.54 0.22
CA SER A 165 1.37 -15.16 -0.17
C SER A 165 2.50 -14.83 0.81
N GLY A 166 2.19 -14.21 1.98
CA GLY A 166 3.14 -13.90 3.05
C GLY A 166 2.90 -12.52 3.68
N ASP A 167 3.39 -11.44 3.08
CA ASP A 167 3.52 -10.12 3.69
C ASP A 167 2.21 -9.45 4.10
N THR A 168 1.20 -9.45 3.23
CA THR A 168 -0.07 -8.76 3.51
C THR A 168 -0.81 -9.42 4.67
N GLY A 169 -0.83 -10.76 4.70
CA GLY A 169 -1.47 -11.49 5.80
C GLY A 169 -0.79 -11.23 7.13
N LYS A 170 0.55 -11.25 7.16
CA LYS A 170 1.29 -10.95 8.40
C LYS A 170 1.05 -9.52 8.87
N ALA A 171 1.10 -8.54 7.97
CA ALA A 171 0.86 -7.14 8.35
C ALA A 171 -0.58 -6.91 8.84
N ALA A 172 -1.57 -7.59 8.22
CA ALA A 172 -2.94 -7.55 8.68
C ALA A 172 -3.10 -8.22 10.06
N LEU A 173 -2.52 -9.39 10.28
CA LEU A 173 -2.51 -10.06 11.60
C LEU A 173 -1.94 -9.14 12.68
N ALA A 174 -0.78 -8.53 12.44
CA ALA A 174 -0.15 -7.64 13.41
C ALA A 174 -0.98 -6.38 13.68
N GLY A 175 -1.55 -5.77 12.63
CA GLY A 175 -2.37 -4.56 12.76
C GLY A 175 -3.68 -4.77 13.50
N PHE A 176 -4.33 -5.94 13.30
CA PHE A 176 -5.62 -6.27 13.91
C PHE A 176 -5.47 -6.97 15.27
N ALA A 177 -4.28 -7.42 15.67
CA ALA A 177 -4.06 -8.14 16.91
C ALA A 177 -4.60 -7.33 18.11
N ASP A 178 -5.47 -7.97 18.90
CA ASP A 178 -6.10 -7.44 20.12
C ASP A 178 -6.92 -6.13 19.93
N VAL A 179 -7.27 -5.78 18.69
CA VAL A 179 -8.17 -4.66 18.43
C VAL A 179 -9.62 -5.11 18.69
N LYS A 180 -10.23 -4.56 19.74
CA LYS A 180 -11.59 -4.90 20.16
C LYS A 180 -12.61 -4.64 19.05
N GLY A 181 -13.56 -5.55 18.87
CA GLY A 181 -14.60 -5.48 17.86
C GLY A 181 -14.14 -5.97 16.49
N THR A 182 -12.99 -6.64 16.44
CA THR A 182 -12.47 -7.26 15.20
C THR A 182 -12.01 -8.69 15.42
N LYS A 183 -12.14 -9.52 14.40
CA LYS A 183 -11.46 -10.82 14.24
C LYS A 183 -10.75 -10.84 12.90
N ILE A 184 -9.60 -11.50 12.85
CA ILE A 184 -8.86 -11.67 11.60
C ILE A 184 -8.54 -13.15 11.36
N ILE A 185 -8.89 -13.64 10.18
CA ILE A 185 -8.63 -15.01 9.72
C ILE A 185 -7.79 -14.92 8.45
N VAL A 186 -6.60 -15.49 8.49
CA VAL A 186 -5.65 -15.48 7.38
C VAL A 186 -5.44 -16.89 6.87
N PHE A 187 -5.70 -17.11 5.59
CA PHE A 187 -5.37 -18.34 4.87
C PHE A 187 -4.07 -18.18 4.09
N TYR A 188 -3.19 -19.16 4.16
CA TYR A 188 -1.93 -19.16 3.41
C TYR A 188 -1.64 -20.56 2.82
N PRO A 189 -0.99 -20.65 1.65
CA PRO A 189 -0.57 -21.95 1.10
C PRO A 189 0.59 -22.48 1.94
N LYS A 190 0.41 -23.65 2.57
CA LYS A 190 1.37 -24.21 3.55
C LYS A 190 2.81 -24.35 3.02
N ASN A 191 2.97 -24.62 1.75
CA ASN A 191 4.29 -24.75 1.11
C ASN A 191 4.58 -23.63 0.09
N GLY A 192 3.83 -22.52 0.16
CA GLY A 192 3.89 -21.42 -0.81
C GLY A 192 4.40 -20.10 -0.24
N VAL A 193 4.98 -20.11 0.97
CA VAL A 193 5.59 -18.93 1.62
C VAL A 193 6.97 -19.28 2.15
N SER A 194 7.84 -18.28 2.36
CA SER A 194 9.16 -18.53 2.92
C SER A 194 9.07 -19.03 4.38
N PRO A 195 10.07 -19.77 4.90
CA PRO A 195 10.08 -20.22 6.29
C PRO A 195 9.97 -19.08 7.31
N ILE A 196 10.59 -17.93 7.05
CA ILE A 196 10.49 -16.75 7.91
C ILE A 196 9.07 -16.19 7.87
N GLN A 197 8.46 -16.04 6.69
CA GLN A 197 7.08 -15.55 6.56
C GLN A 197 6.07 -16.50 7.22
N GLU A 198 6.22 -17.81 7.03
CA GLU A 198 5.37 -18.80 7.71
C GLU A 198 5.50 -18.64 9.22
N LYS A 199 6.73 -18.62 9.74
CA LYS A 199 6.99 -18.50 11.16
C LYS A 199 6.44 -17.20 11.73
N GLN A 200 6.55 -16.08 11.03
CA GLN A 200 5.92 -14.82 11.45
C GLN A 200 4.41 -14.92 11.60
N MET A 201 3.72 -15.70 10.74
CA MET A 201 2.27 -15.88 10.82
C MET A 201 1.86 -16.86 11.90
N ILE A 202 2.44 -18.06 11.93
CA ILE A 202 2.01 -19.13 12.86
C ILE A 202 2.38 -18.86 14.33
N THR A 203 3.25 -17.90 14.59
CA THR A 203 3.62 -17.42 15.93
C THR A 203 2.94 -16.11 16.32
N GLN A 204 2.02 -15.59 15.48
CA GLN A 204 1.32 -14.33 15.76
C GLN A 204 0.49 -14.45 17.04
N LYS A 205 0.71 -13.50 17.95
CA LYS A 205 -0.09 -13.34 19.18
C LYS A 205 -1.35 -12.51 18.90
N GLY A 206 -2.34 -12.65 19.75
CA GLY A 206 -3.59 -11.90 19.74
C GLY A 206 -4.80 -12.83 19.86
N ASP A 207 -5.70 -12.54 20.79
CA ASP A 207 -6.86 -13.40 21.09
C ASP A 207 -7.90 -13.43 19.93
N ASN A 208 -7.80 -12.46 19.02
CA ASN A 208 -8.69 -12.28 17.87
C ASN A 208 -8.03 -12.66 16.53
N THR A 209 -6.83 -13.27 16.56
CA THR A 209 -6.07 -13.64 15.35
C THR A 209 -6.11 -15.13 15.08
N TYR A 210 -6.34 -15.50 13.81
CA TYR A 210 -6.44 -16.90 13.38
C TYR A 210 -5.66 -17.08 12.09
N VAL A 211 -4.80 -18.10 12.04
CA VAL A 211 -3.98 -18.43 10.87
C VAL A 211 -4.25 -19.88 10.47
N VAL A 212 -4.56 -20.10 9.20
CA VAL A 212 -4.93 -21.41 8.67
C VAL A 212 -4.10 -21.71 7.44
N GLY A 213 -3.31 -22.77 7.50
CA GLY A 213 -2.63 -23.32 6.33
C GLY A 213 -3.62 -24.06 5.43
N ILE A 214 -3.47 -23.92 4.12
CA ILE A 214 -4.25 -24.71 3.17
C ILE A 214 -3.36 -25.68 2.38
N ASN A 215 -3.89 -26.86 2.09
CA ASN A 215 -3.30 -27.78 1.12
C ASN A 215 -3.70 -27.33 -0.29
N GLY A 216 -2.98 -26.35 -0.82
CA GLY A 216 -3.24 -25.72 -2.11
C GLY A 216 -2.26 -24.59 -2.38
N ASN A 217 -2.40 -23.94 -3.53
CA ASN A 217 -1.62 -22.78 -3.90
C ASN A 217 -2.32 -21.45 -3.50
N PHE A 218 -1.67 -20.33 -3.77
CA PHE A 218 -2.21 -19.01 -3.44
C PHE A 218 -3.52 -18.69 -4.18
N ASP A 219 -3.65 -19.11 -5.45
CA ASP A 219 -4.88 -18.87 -6.23
C ASP A 219 -6.06 -19.66 -5.65
N ALA A 220 -5.81 -20.87 -5.15
CA ALA A 220 -6.82 -21.68 -4.46
C ALA A 220 -7.27 -20.99 -3.16
N ALA A 221 -6.33 -20.42 -2.37
CA ALA A 221 -6.65 -19.65 -1.18
C ALA A 221 -7.49 -18.42 -1.50
N GLN A 222 -7.11 -17.65 -2.53
CA GLN A 222 -7.87 -16.46 -2.97
C GLN A 222 -9.27 -16.83 -3.45
N THR A 223 -9.40 -17.92 -4.21
CA THR A 223 -10.68 -18.39 -4.71
C THR A 223 -11.58 -18.82 -3.56
N GLY A 224 -11.04 -19.55 -2.59
CA GLY A 224 -11.76 -19.94 -1.37
C GLY A 224 -12.29 -18.73 -0.60
N VAL A 225 -11.46 -17.72 -0.37
CA VAL A 225 -11.87 -16.46 0.28
C VAL A 225 -12.96 -15.74 -0.50
N LYS A 226 -12.84 -15.64 -1.83
CA LYS A 226 -13.88 -15.02 -2.69
C LYS A 226 -15.22 -15.77 -2.62
N ASN A 227 -15.17 -17.09 -2.61
CA ASN A 227 -16.37 -17.92 -2.50
C ASN A 227 -17.08 -17.69 -1.15
N ILE A 228 -16.30 -17.62 -0.05
CA ILE A 228 -16.83 -17.32 1.30
C ILE A 228 -17.51 -15.94 1.33
N PHE A 229 -16.89 -14.91 0.76
CA PHE A 229 -17.50 -13.56 0.67
C PHE A 229 -18.77 -13.51 -0.18
N SER A 230 -18.92 -14.43 -1.13
CA SER A 230 -20.07 -14.50 -2.03
C SER A 230 -21.21 -15.39 -1.49
N ASP A 231 -20.99 -16.09 -0.40
CA ASP A 231 -21.97 -17.00 0.21
C ASP A 231 -22.98 -16.21 1.05
N LYS A 232 -24.16 -16.00 0.46
CA LYS A 232 -25.26 -15.27 1.10
C LYS A 232 -25.85 -15.96 2.31
N ALA A 233 -25.86 -17.30 2.33
CA ALA A 233 -26.35 -18.05 3.47
C ALA A 233 -25.42 -17.90 4.68
N LEU A 234 -24.11 -17.93 4.45
CA LEU A 234 -23.12 -17.67 5.48
C LEU A 234 -23.19 -16.21 5.96
N GLU A 235 -23.32 -15.24 5.04
CA GLU A 235 -23.48 -13.83 5.39
C GLU A 235 -24.68 -13.59 6.33
N GLU A 236 -25.83 -14.19 6.04
CA GLU A 236 -27.01 -14.11 6.91
C GLU A 236 -26.80 -14.77 8.27
N GLN A 237 -26.15 -15.94 8.30
CA GLN A 237 -25.81 -16.65 9.54
C GLN A 237 -24.88 -15.82 10.42
N MET A 238 -23.84 -15.22 9.84
CA MET A 238 -22.91 -14.33 10.51
C MET A 238 -23.63 -13.11 11.09
N ASN A 239 -24.46 -12.45 10.29
CA ASN A 239 -25.20 -11.27 10.75
C ASN A 239 -26.12 -11.58 11.94
N LYS A 240 -26.80 -12.73 11.93
CA LYS A 240 -27.62 -13.20 13.06
C LYS A 240 -26.80 -13.49 14.31
N ALA A 241 -25.54 -13.90 14.14
CA ALA A 241 -24.60 -14.18 15.23
C ALA A 241 -23.80 -12.93 15.69
N GLY A 242 -24.06 -11.75 15.12
CA GLY A 242 -23.39 -10.51 15.48
C GLY A 242 -22.04 -10.29 14.81
N PHE A 243 -21.80 -10.92 13.66
CA PHE A 243 -20.58 -10.74 12.86
C PHE A 243 -20.90 -10.16 11.50
N GLN A 244 -19.93 -9.46 10.91
CA GLN A 244 -19.98 -9.04 9.51
C GLN A 244 -18.59 -9.05 8.88
N PHE A 245 -18.53 -9.39 7.61
CA PHE A 245 -17.27 -9.29 6.86
C PHE A 245 -16.89 -7.85 6.54
N SER A 246 -15.58 -7.58 6.53
CA SER A 246 -14.99 -6.41 5.91
C SER A 246 -13.66 -6.80 5.26
N SER A 247 -13.09 -5.87 4.47
CA SER A 247 -11.90 -6.14 3.68
C SER A 247 -10.72 -5.28 4.14
N ALA A 248 -9.59 -5.93 4.41
CA ALA A 248 -8.30 -5.28 4.61
C ALA A 248 -7.42 -5.26 3.33
N ASN A 249 -8.00 -5.51 2.16
CA ASN A 249 -7.29 -5.53 0.88
C ASN A 249 -6.79 -4.12 0.50
N SER A 250 -5.77 -4.07 -0.38
CA SER A 250 -5.17 -2.81 -0.84
C SER A 250 -6.15 -1.86 -1.55
N ILE A 251 -7.28 -2.37 -2.01
CA ILE A 251 -8.34 -1.59 -2.66
C ILE A 251 -9.20 -0.79 -1.67
N ASN A 252 -9.20 -1.12 -0.37
CA ASN A 252 -9.91 -0.34 0.63
C ASN A 252 -9.32 1.06 0.72
N ILE A 253 -10.18 2.10 0.65
CA ILE A 253 -9.75 3.50 0.72
C ILE A 253 -9.05 3.80 2.06
N GLY A 254 -9.43 3.12 3.14
CA GLY A 254 -8.77 3.19 4.45
C GLY A 254 -7.33 2.67 4.46
N ARG A 255 -6.91 1.94 3.41
CA ARG A 255 -5.50 1.58 3.18
C ARG A 255 -4.78 2.54 2.24
N LEU A 256 -5.50 3.21 1.35
CA LEU A 256 -4.90 4.12 0.38
C LEU A 256 -4.58 5.49 1.00
N VAL A 257 -5.53 6.07 1.75
CA VAL A 257 -5.37 7.40 2.34
C VAL A 257 -4.15 7.52 3.26
N PRO A 258 -3.86 6.58 4.17
CA PRO A 258 -2.64 6.66 5.00
C PRO A 258 -1.33 6.65 4.20
N GLN A 259 -1.35 6.14 2.98
CA GLN A 259 -0.16 6.11 2.12
C GLN A 259 0.16 7.48 1.49
N ILE A 260 -0.80 8.37 1.39
CA ILE A 260 -0.58 9.76 0.93
C ILE A 260 0.32 10.49 1.94
N VAL A 261 0.15 10.18 3.22
CA VAL A 261 0.84 10.85 4.35
C VAL A 261 2.35 10.79 4.19
N TYR A 262 2.92 9.62 3.92
CA TYR A 262 4.37 9.50 3.90
C TYR A 262 5.04 10.19 2.69
N TYR A 263 4.32 10.45 1.61
CA TYR A 263 4.84 11.28 0.51
C TYR A 263 4.83 12.76 0.86
N VAL A 264 3.79 13.24 1.52
CA VAL A 264 3.75 14.61 2.05
C VAL A 264 4.84 14.80 3.11
N TYR A 265 5.00 13.82 4.00
CA TYR A 265 6.06 13.83 5.02
C TYR A 265 7.46 13.81 4.41
N ALA A 266 7.71 12.96 3.41
CA ALA A 266 9.00 12.90 2.72
C ALA A 266 9.39 14.25 2.10
N TYR A 267 8.45 14.90 1.40
CA TYR A 267 8.67 16.24 0.85
C TYR A 267 8.96 17.24 1.97
N SER A 268 8.21 17.17 3.06
CA SER A 268 8.37 18.03 4.23
C SER A 268 9.76 17.88 4.87
N ARG A 269 10.30 16.67 4.93
CA ARG A 269 11.66 16.42 5.44
C ARG A 269 12.73 16.99 4.51
N LEU A 270 12.61 16.74 3.19
CA LEU A 270 13.54 17.33 2.22
C LEU A 270 13.59 18.86 2.31
N LEU A 271 12.43 19.49 2.55
CA LEU A 271 12.34 20.93 2.73
C LEU A 271 12.95 21.39 4.07
N ALA A 272 12.62 20.71 5.17
CA ALA A 272 13.15 21.02 6.50
C ALA A 272 14.68 20.88 6.58
N ASP A 273 15.24 19.88 5.88
CA ASP A 273 16.68 19.61 5.83
C ASP A 273 17.41 20.51 4.82
N GLY A 274 16.70 21.42 4.15
CA GLY A 274 17.28 22.34 3.17
C GLY A 274 17.78 21.69 1.87
N VAL A 275 17.34 20.45 1.59
CA VAL A 275 17.69 19.72 0.36
C VAL A 275 17.00 20.32 -0.86
N ILE A 276 15.77 20.80 -0.66
CA ILE A 276 14.95 21.48 -1.67
C ILE A 276 14.40 22.79 -1.11
N LYS A 277 13.94 23.64 -2.00
CA LYS A 277 13.16 24.85 -1.66
C LYS A 277 11.66 24.55 -1.80
N ALA A 278 10.83 25.34 -1.08
CA ALA A 278 9.38 25.22 -1.22
C ALA A 278 8.94 25.43 -2.68
N GLY A 279 8.13 24.50 -3.18
CA GLY A 279 7.69 24.49 -4.58
C GLY A 279 8.68 23.85 -5.56
N GLU A 280 9.89 23.51 -5.14
CA GLU A 280 10.82 22.74 -5.96
C GLU A 280 10.27 21.31 -6.17
N LYS A 281 10.26 20.88 -7.43
CA LYS A 281 9.71 19.57 -7.78
C LYS A 281 10.67 18.43 -7.44
N ILE A 282 10.10 17.30 -7.05
CA ILE A 282 10.82 16.04 -6.85
C ILE A 282 10.29 14.96 -7.77
N ASN A 283 11.10 13.93 -8.03
CA ASN A 283 10.63 12.68 -8.61
C ASN A 283 10.35 11.65 -7.52
N VAL A 284 9.43 10.74 -7.77
CA VAL A 284 9.10 9.63 -6.88
C VAL A 284 9.23 8.32 -7.66
N VAL A 285 10.01 7.38 -7.12
CA VAL A 285 10.19 6.02 -7.67
C VAL A 285 9.52 5.02 -6.76
N VAL A 286 8.69 4.16 -7.32
CA VAL A 286 7.93 3.20 -6.51
C VAL A 286 8.02 1.80 -7.10
N PRO A 287 8.52 0.82 -6.31
CA PRO A 287 8.38 -0.59 -6.69
C PRO A 287 6.90 -0.95 -6.67
N THR A 288 6.34 -1.30 -7.83
CA THR A 288 4.90 -1.28 -8.02
C THR A 288 4.33 -2.66 -8.36
N GLY A 289 3.40 -3.13 -7.52
CA GLY A 289 2.53 -4.26 -7.77
C GLY A 289 1.07 -3.80 -7.94
N ASN A 290 0.29 -3.79 -6.87
CA ASN A 290 -1.15 -3.44 -6.86
C ASN A 290 -1.46 -1.93 -7.02
N PHE A 291 -0.48 -1.13 -7.37
CA PHE A 291 -0.60 0.30 -7.70
C PHE A 291 -1.03 1.24 -6.55
N GLY A 292 -1.29 0.73 -5.35
CA GLY A 292 -1.77 1.55 -4.22
C GLY A 292 -0.74 2.59 -3.80
N ASN A 293 0.51 2.20 -3.65
CA ASN A 293 1.60 3.06 -3.20
C ASN A 293 1.87 4.21 -4.19
N ILE A 294 2.08 3.93 -5.47
CA ILE A 294 2.33 4.98 -6.48
C ILE A 294 1.09 5.86 -6.70
N LEU A 295 -0.12 5.31 -6.62
CA LEU A 295 -1.37 6.08 -6.68
C LEU A 295 -1.48 7.08 -5.51
N ALA A 296 -1.00 6.73 -4.33
CA ALA A 296 -0.95 7.64 -3.18
C ALA A 296 -0.05 8.85 -3.47
N SER A 297 1.10 8.66 -4.13
CA SER A 297 1.94 9.78 -4.57
C SER A 297 1.27 10.64 -5.64
N PHE A 298 0.53 10.02 -6.56
CA PHE A 298 -0.29 10.74 -7.55
C PHE A 298 -1.38 11.58 -6.88
N TYR A 299 -2.03 11.05 -5.84
CA TYR A 299 -3.00 11.82 -5.07
C TYR A 299 -2.31 12.97 -4.31
N ALA A 300 -1.15 12.75 -3.70
CA ALA A 300 -0.37 13.82 -3.07
C ALA A 300 -0.05 14.97 -4.05
N LYS A 301 0.37 14.66 -5.29
CA LYS A 301 0.54 15.67 -6.35
C LYS A 301 -0.75 16.45 -6.63
N ASN A 302 -1.87 15.76 -6.75
CA ASN A 302 -3.16 16.41 -7.01
C ASN A 302 -3.67 17.21 -5.80
N MET A 303 -3.18 16.96 -4.59
CA MET A 303 -3.39 17.79 -3.40
C MET A 303 -2.52 19.07 -3.40
N GLY A 304 -1.56 19.18 -4.31
CA GLY A 304 -0.67 20.34 -4.44
C GLY A 304 0.80 20.07 -4.10
N LEU A 305 1.19 18.82 -3.81
CA LEU A 305 2.59 18.47 -3.56
C LEU A 305 3.40 18.58 -4.87
N PRO A 306 4.55 19.27 -4.91
CA PRO A 306 5.33 19.46 -6.12
C PRO A 306 6.06 18.17 -6.53
N ILE A 307 5.42 17.32 -7.31
CA ILE A 307 5.99 16.10 -7.90
C ILE A 307 6.10 16.28 -9.41
N ALA A 308 7.29 16.05 -9.97
CA ALA A 308 7.54 16.10 -11.40
C ALA A 308 7.14 14.80 -12.08
N LYS A 309 7.74 13.69 -11.67
CA LYS A 309 7.56 12.36 -12.26
C LYS A 309 7.22 11.29 -11.24
N PHE A 310 6.40 10.34 -11.69
CA PHE A 310 6.12 9.06 -11.04
C PHE A 310 6.83 7.98 -11.84
N ILE A 311 7.87 7.40 -11.26
CA ILE A 311 8.64 6.34 -11.90
C ILE A 311 8.11 5.01 -11.37
N CYS A 312 7.33 4.34 -12.22
CA CYS A 312 6.71 3.05 -11.92
C CYS A 312 7.69 1.93 -12.25
N ALA A 313 8.23 1.32 -11.22
CA ALA A 313 9.18 0.23 -11.36
C ALA A 313 8.47 -1.13 -11.30
N SER A 314 8.69 -1.96 -12.31
CA SER A 314 8.20 -3.35 -12.40
C SER A 314 9.36 -4.33 -12.24
N ASN A 315 9.09 -5.53 -11.73
CA ASN A 315 9.96 -6.68 -11.90
C ASN A 315 9.71 -7.37 -13.25
N GLU A 316 10.14 -8.61 -13.43
CA GLU A 316 9.93 -9.35 -14.69
C GLU A 316 8.45 -9.57 -15.04
N ASN A 317 7.53 -9.46 -14.07
CA ASN A 317 6.09 -9.34 -14.32
C ASN A 317 5.75 -7.91 -14.75
N LYS A 318 6.20 -7.51 -15.92
CA LYS A 318 6.25 -6.13 -16.41
C LYS A 318 4.96 -5.62 -17.06
N VAL A 319 3.80 -6.05 -16.60
CA VAL A 319 2.50 -5.65 -17.16
C VAL A 319 2.29 -4.13 -17.10
N LEU A 320 2.74 -3.47 -16.04
CA LEU A 320 2.62 -2.01 -15.90
C LEU A 320 3.59 -1.28 -16.81
N TYR A 321 4.83 -1.77 -16.96
CA TYR A 321 5.77 -1.21 -17.93
C TYR A 321 5.18 -1.22 -19.35
N ASP A 322 4.70 -2.37 -19.81
CA ASP A 322 4.10 -2.49 -21.14
C ASP A 322 2.88 -1.59 -21.29
N PHE A 323 2.05 -1.45 -20.24
CA PHE A 323 0.91 -0.53 -20.24
C PHE A 323 1.33 0.94 -20.41
N PHE A 324 2.33 1.42 -19.67
CA PHE A 324 2.78 2.82 -19.80
C PHE A 324 3.42 3.09 -21.16
N GLU A 325 4.13 2.11 -21.74
CA GLU A 325 4.73 2.23 -23.07
C GLU A 325 3.69 2.24 -24.18
N THR A 326 2.74 1.31 -24.15
CA THR A 326 1.83 1.06 -25.28
C THR A 326 0.44 1.68 -25.11
N GLY A 327 -0.04 1.82 -23.89
CA GLY A 327 -1.43 2.13 -23.56
C GLY A 327 -2.35 0.90 -23.58
N GLU A 328 -1.79 -0.29 -23.82
CA GLU A 328 -2.51 -1.57 -23.69
C GLU A 328 -2.14 -2.25 -22.39
N TYR A 329 -3.15 -2.64 -21.61
CA TYR A 329 -3.00 -3.49 -20.43
C TYR A 329 -3.39 -4.93 -20.82
N ASP A 330 -2.44 -5.85 -20.75
CA ASP A 330 -2.65 -7.26 -21.13
C ASP A 330 -2.15 -8.21 -20.03
N ARG A 331 -3.09 -8.93 -19.37
CA ARG A 331 -2.79 -9.94 -18.35
C ARG A 331 -2.53 -11.34 -18.93
N ASN A 332 -2.72 -11.55 -20.25
CA ASN A 332 -2.55 -12.83 -20.91
C ASN A 332 -1.07 -13.10 -21.18
N ARG A 333 -0.33 -13.36 -20.13
CA ARG A 333 1.12 -13.62 -20.16
C ARG A 333 1.50 -14.63 -19.10
N GLU A 334 2.71 -15.18 -19.20
CA GLU A 334 3.25 -16.05 -18.18
C GLU A 334 3.46 -15.29 -16.87
N PHE A 335 3.20 -15.97 -15.77
CA PHE A 335 3.49 -15.47 -14.42
C PHE A 335 4.89 -15.92 -14.02
N VAL A 336 5.74 -14.96 -13.65
CA VAL A 336 7.12 -15.20 -13.26
C VAL A 336 7.23 -15.06 -11.74
N LEU A 337 7.77 -16.09 -11.07
CA LEU A 337 8.14 -16.00 -9.66
C LEU A 337 9.51 -15.31 -9.55
N THR A 338 9.58 -14.23 -8.78
CA THR A 338 10.78 -13.42 -8.61
C THR A 338 11.19 -13.33 -7.13
N THR A 339 12.35 -12.71 -6.87
CA THR A 339 12.81 -12.40 -5.51
C THR A 339 12.08 -11.20 -4.89
N SER A 340 11.21 -10.51 -5.66
CA SER A 340 10.35 -9.42 -5.19
C SER A 340 8.85 -9.78 -5.22
N PRO A 341 8.39 -10.75 -4.42
CA PRO A 341 7.10 -11.42 -4.59
C PRO A 341 5.88 -10.51 -4.41
N SER A 342 6.00 -9.39 -3.71
CA SER A 342 4.88 -8.42 -3.60
C SER A 342 4.57 -7.69 -4.91
N MET A 343 5.46 -7.80 -5.89
CA MET A 343 5.32 -7.24 -7.25
C MET A 343 4.95 -8.31 -8.29
N ASP A 344 4.88 -9.58 -7.91
CA ASP A 344 4.48 -10.68 -8.77
C ASP A 344 2.97 -10.64 -8.98
N ILE A 345 2.53 -9.86 -9.95
CA ILE A 345 1.12 -9.67 -10.28
C ILE A 345 0.88 -9.64 -11.79
N LEU A 346 -0.30 -10.09 -12.20
CA LEU A 346 -0.82 -9.93 -13.56
C LEU A 346 -1.95 -8.90 -13.61
N ILE A 347 -2.62 -8.64 -12.50
CA ILE A 347 -3.66 -7.62 -12.35
C ILE A 347 -3.27 -6.65 -11.26
N SER A 348 -3.06 -5.38 -11.66
CA SER A 348 -2.74 -4.27 -10.75
C SER A 348 -4.03 -3.58 -10.32
N SER A 349 -4.54 -3.95 -9.14
CA SER A 349 -5.92 -3.68 -8.74
C SER A 349 -6.26 -2.19 -8.58
N ASN A 350 -5.35 -1.37 -8.02
CA ASN A 350 -5.62 0.06 -7.83
C ASN A 350 -5.37 0.90 -9.10
N LEU A 351 -4.82 0.31 -10.17
CA LEU A 351 -4.69 1.00 -11.45
C LEU A 351 -6.05 1.47 -11.97
N GLU A 352 -7.13 0.76 -11.64
CA GLU A 352 -8.49 1.15 -11.99
C GLU A 352 -8.82 2.59 -11.55
N ARG A 353 -8.32 3.04 -10.38
CA ARG A 353 -8.51 4.41 -9.92
C ARG A 353 -7.82 5.46 -10.80
N LEU A 354 -6.63 5.13 -11.30
CA LEU A 354 -5.94 5.98 -12.28
C LEU A 354 -6.68 5.98 -13.62
N ILE A 355 -7.10 4.81 -14.11
CA ILE A 355 -7.89 4.68 -15.36
C ILE A 355 -9.16 5.52 -15.28
N TYR A 356 -9.92 5.42 -14.19
CA TYR A 356 -11.10 6.25 -13.94
C TYR A 356 -10.76 7.76 -14.02
N LYS A 357 -9.67 8.18 -13.37
CA LYS A 357 -9.25 9.59 -13.36
C LYS A 357 -8.87 10.10 -14.75
N ILE A 358 -8.06 9.36 -15.50
CA ILE A 358 -7.64 9.77 -16.85
C ILE A 358 -8.77 9.64 -17.88
N ALA A 359 -9.78 8.81 -17.63
CA ALA A 359 -11.04 8.77 -18.39
C ALA A 359 -11.96 9.97 -18.14
N GLY A 360 -11.49 10.98 -17.39
CA GLY A 360 -12.29 12.17 -17.06
C GLY A 360 -13.33 11.91 -15.96
N ASN A 361 -13.07 10.98 -15.06
CA ASN A 361 -13.98 10.49 -14.01
C ASN A 361 -15.26 9.87 -14.60
N SER A 362 -15.16 9.20 -15.75
CA SER A 362 -16.30 8.53 -16.41
C SER A 362 -16.43 7.10 -15.91
N ALA A 363 -17.46 6.82 -15.11
CA ALA A 363 -17.81 5.48 -14.66
C ALA A 363 -18.14 4.56 -15.85
N VAL A 364 -18.82 5.07 -16.87
CA VAL A 364 -19.15 4.32 -18.10
C VAL A 364 -17.90 3.86 -18.82
N LYS A 365 -16.95 4.77 -19.08
CA LYS A 365 -15.71 4.42 -19.79
C LYS A 365 -14.83 3.46 -18.97
N ASN A 366 -14.74 3.68 -17.65
CA ASN A 366 -14.00 2.79 -16.78
C ASN A 366 -14.62 1.38 -16.74
N THR A 367 -15.96 1.28 -16.67
CA THR A 367 -16.66 -0.02 -16.69
C THR A 367 -16.42 -0.77 -18.00
N GLU A 368 -16.44 -0.08 -19.15
CA GLU A 368 -16.09 -0.67 -20.45
C GLU A 368 -14.71 -1.31 -20.42
N LEU A 369 -13.69 -0.59 -19.94
CA LEU A 369 -12.31 -1.08 -19.88
C LEU A 369 -12.13 -2.24 -18.90
N MET A 370 -12.77 -2.16 -17.71
CA MET A 370 -12.70 -3.23 -16.70
C MET A 370 -13.46 -4.49 -17.14
N SER A 371 -14.56 -4.34 -17.89
CA SER A 371 -15.27 -5.46 -18.49
C SER A 371 -14.41 -6.15 -19.55
N ALA A 372 -13.75 -5.38 -20.43
CA ALA A 372 -12.81 -5.93 -21.40
C ALA A 372 -11.66 -6.71 -20.73
N LEU A 373 -11.10 -6.17 -19.62
CA LEU A 373 -10.09 -6.88 -18.83
C LEU A 373 -10.61 -8.21 -18.27
N LYS A 374 -11.86 -8.22 -17.79
CA LYS A 374 -12.49 -9.43 -17.24
C LYS A 374 -12.74 -10.48 -18.32
N GLU A 375 -13.26 -10.08 -19.48
CA GLU A 375 -13.72 -10.97 -20.55
C GLU A 375 -12.59 -11.48 -21.44
N SER A 376 -11.71 -10.56 -21.92
CA SER A 376 -10.63 -10.86 -22.86
C SER A 376 -9.23 -10.87 -22.24
N GLY A 377 -9.10 -10.44 -20.99
CA GLY A 377 -7.82 -10.31 -20.31
C GLY A 377 -7.04 -9.05 -20.66
N LYS A 378 -7.58 -8.14 -21.47
CA LYS A 378 -6.89 -6.93 -21.90
C LYS A 378 -7.82 -5.76 -22.21
N TYR A 379 -7.26 -4.54 -22.19
CA TYR A 379 -7.89 -3.33 -22.69
C TYR A 379 -6.85 -2.35 -23.24
N THR A 380 -7.30 -1.42 -24.07
CA THR A 380 -6.46 -0.32 -24.59
C THR A 380 -7.11 1.02 -24.24
N ILE A 381 -6.34 1.93 -23.67
CA ILE A 381 -6.80 3.30 -23.39
C ILE A 381 -6.75 4.15 -24.66
N THR A 382 -7.55 5.23 -24.71
CA THR A 382 -7.54 6.16 -25.83
C THR A 382 -6.26 7.02 -25.84
N SER A 383 -5.93 7.61 -26.99
CA SER A 383 -4.80 8.55 -27.10
C SER A 383 -4.94 9.72 -26.12
N GLN A 384 -6.16 10.27 -25.96
CA GLN A 384 -6.44 11.35 -25.00
C GLN A 384 -6.21 10.92 -23.53
N MET A 385 -6.50 9.67 -23.19
CA MET A 385 -6.19 9.13 -21.87
C MET A 385 -4.68 8.96 -21.70
N LYS A 386 -3.98 8.50 -22.74
CA LYS A 386 -2.53 8.32 -22.70
C LYS A 386 -1.78 9.64 -22.51
N GLU A 387 -2.24 10.73 -23.13
CA GLU A 387 -1.68 12.08 -22.94
C GLU A 387 -1.72 12.53 -21.47
N LYS A 388 -2.69 12.08 -20.67
CA LYS A 388 -2.79 12.39 -19.24
C LYS A 388 -1.82 11.59 -18.37
N LEU A 389 -1.08 10.63 -18.94
CA LEU A 389 -0.05 9.85 -18.26
C LEU A 389 1.37 10.44 -18.43
N VAL A 390 1.50 11.64 -18.97
CA VAL A 390 2.80 12.29 -19.27
C VAL A 390 3.75 12.38 -18.06
N ASP A 391 3.23 12.42 -16.85
CA ASP A 391 4.01 12.44 -15.62
C ASP A 391 4.47 11.05 -15.16
N PHE A 392 3.96 9.98 -15.76
CA PHE A 392 4.37 8.62 -15.47
C PHE A 392 5.48 8.17 -16.42
N TYR A 393 6.46 7.48 -15.85
CA TYR A 393 7.49 6.75 -16.57
C TYR A 393 7.48 5.31 -16.06
N GLY A 394 7.36 4.34 -16.96
CA GLY A 394 7.43 2.92 -16.61
C GLY A 394 8.74 2.31 -17.09
N ASN A 395 9.32 1.43 -16.28
CA ASN A 395 10.40 0.54 -16.72
C ASN A 395 10.43 -0.70 -15.80
N TYR A 396 11.29 -1.66 -16.11
CA TYR A 396 11.41 -2.89 -15.34
C TYR A 396 12.87 -3.28 -15.08
N ALA A 397 13.07 -4.15 -14.10
CA ALA A 397 14.35 -4.76 -13.79
C ALA A 397 14.27 -6.30 -13.90
N THR A 398 15.33 -6.91 -14.38
CA THR A 398 15.53 -8.37 -14.32
C THR A 398 16.11 -8.78 -12.98
N GLU A 399 16.03 -10.07 -12.63
CA GLU A 399 16.62 -10.59 -11.38
C GLU A 399 18.14 -10.37 -11.33
N GLU A 400 18.85 -10.47 -12.46
CA GLU A 400 20.29 -10.18 -12.55
C GLU A 400 20.60 -8.71 -12.24
N GLU A 401 19.82 -7.78 -12.81
CA GLU A 401 19.97 -6.34 -12.55
C GLU A 401 19.65 -5.98 -11.10
N VAL A 402 18.69 -6.68 -10.48
CA VAL A 402 18.33 -6.52 -9.06
C VAL A 402 19.51 -6.92 -8.18
N ALA A 403 20.09 -8.10 -8.43
CA ALA A 403 21.26 -8.59 -7.69
C ALA A 403 22.45 -7.64 -7.82
N ASP A 404 22.77 -7.19 -9.03
CA ASP A 404 23.86 -6.24 -9.29
C ASP A 404 23.63 -4.91 -8.56
N THR A 405 22.41 -4.43 -8.49
CA THR A 405 22.05 -3.18 -7.79
C THR A 405 22.24 -3.31 -6.28
N ILE A 406 21.80 -4.40 -5.65
CA ILE A 406 22.00 -4.67 -4.22
C ILE A 406 23.49 -4.69 -3.90
N LYS A 407 24.25 -5.45 -4.68
CA LYS A 407 25.69 -5.60 -4.50
C LYS A 407 26.43 -4.27 -4.65
N THR A 408 26.16 -3.55 -5.73
CA THR A 408 26.83 -2.28 -6.04
C THR A 408 26.56 -1.22 -4.98
N LEU A 409 25.30 -1.08 -4.52
CA LEU A 409 24.95 -0.13 -3.49
C LEU A 409 25.62 -0.47 -2.15
N TYR A 410 25.66 -1.75 -1.78
CA TYR A 410 26.39 -2.19 -0.61
C TYR A 410 27.91 -1.91 -0.72
N GLU A 411 28.54 -2.23 -1.84
CA GLU A 411 29.98 -2.04 -2.03
C GLU A 411 30.38 -0.56 -1.96
N ASN A 412 29.60 0.32 -2.57
CA ASN A 412 29.89 1.75 -2.68
C ASN A 412 29.49 2.55 -1.45
N GLU A 413 28.28 2.31 -0.92
CA GLU A 413 27.66 3.15 0.11
C GLU A 413 27.50 2.44 1.47
N LYS A 414 27.78 1.14 1.55
CA LYS A 414 27.50 0.27 2.70
C LYS A 414 26.01 0.26 3.10
N TYR A 415 25.15 0.70 2.21
CA TYR A 415 23.70 0.71 2.38
C TYR A 415 23.10 -0.54 1.72
N ILE A 416 22.36 -1.33 2.50
CA ILE A 416 21.75 -2.57 2.02
C ILE A 416 20.25 -2.35 1.89
N ILE A 417 19.71 -2.66 0.72
CA ILE A 417 18.29 -2.57 0.40
C ILE A 417 17.69 -3.95 0.15
N ASP A 418 16.38 -4.07 0.27
CA ASP A 418 15.66 -5.29 -0.10
C ASP A 418 15.47 -5.42 -1.61
N THR A 419 15.04 -6.59 -2.05
CA THR A 419 14.87 -6.91 -3.47
C THR A 419 13.84 -6.02 -4.19
N HIS A 420 12.75 -5.62 -3.51
CA HIS A 420 11.74 -4.70 -4.07
C HIS A 420 12.31 -3.28 -4.25
N THR A 421 13.00 -2.78 -3.24
CA THR A 421 13.68 -1.47 -3.33
C THR A 421 14.75 -1.50 -4.41
N ALA A 422 15.43 -2.64 -4.60
CA ALA A 422 16.42 -2.81 -5.65
C ALA A 422 15.81 -2.73 -7.05
N VAL A 423 14.62 -3.30 -7.28
CA VAL A 423 13.88 -3.09 -8.54
C VAL A 423 13.68 -1.60 -8.80
N ALA A 424 13.25 -0.84 -7.78
CA ALA A 424 13.02 0.60 -7.93
C ALA A 424 14.33 1.36 -8.20
N ALA A 425 15.41 1.04 -7.48
CA ALA A 425 16.72 1.66 -7.68
C ALA A 425 17.28 1.37 -9.09
N THR A 426 17.18 0.13 -9.56
CA THR A 426 17.59 -0.26 -10.93
C THR A 426 16.81 0.55 -11.99
N VAL A 427 15.50 0.63 -11.85
CA VAL A 427 14.66 1.39 -12.79
C VAL A 427 15.00 2.89 -12.75
N TYR A 428 15.31 3.43 -11.58
CA TYR A 428 15.75 4.83 -11.47
C TYR A 428 17.08 5.08 -12.19
N GLU A 429 18.04 4.17 -12.08
CA GLU A 429 19.31 4.28 -12.82
C GLU A 429 19.08 4.26 -14.34
N LYS A 430 18.19 3.39 -14.84
CA LYS A 430 17.78 3.38 -16.24
C LYS A 430 17.13 4.71 -16.67
N TYR A 431 16.25 5.26 -15.82
CA TYR A 431 15.63 6.56 -16.04
C TYR A 431 16.65 7.69 -16.14
N LYS A 432 17.59 7.78 -15.20
CA LYS A 432 18.69 8.77 -15.23
C LYS A 432 19.55 8.64 -16.48
N ALA A 433 19.91 7.41 -16.81
CA ALA A 433 20.74 7.15 -18.00
C ALA A 433 20.07 7.61 -19.29
N GLN A 434 18.75 7.42 -19.39
CA GLN A 434 17.95 7.76 -20.57
C GLN A 434 17.62 9.25 -20.68
N THR A 435 17.25 9.89 -19.55
CA THR A 435 16.68 11.24 -19.56
C THR A 435 17.67 12.34 -19.17
N LYS A 436 18.74 11.98 -18.45
CA LYS A 436 19.67 12.93 -17.81
C LYS A 436 18.98 13.89 -16.83
N ASP A 437 17.84 13.48 -16.27
CA ASP A 437 17.10 14.27 -15.28
C ASP A 437 17.85 14.29 -13.94
N GLU A 438 18.15 15.49 -13.45
CA GLU A 438 18.86 15.72 -12.18
C GLU A 438 17.91 16.12 -11.03
N THR A 439 16.60 16.05 -11.26
CA THR A 439 15.58 16.36 -10.25
C THR A 439 15.78 15.49 -9.01
N LYS A 440 15.73 16.11 -7.82
CA LYS A 440 15.82 15.36 -6.55
C LYS A 440 14.78 14.25 -6.52
N THR A 441 15.22 13.06 -6.16
CA THR A 441 14.40 11.86 -6.29
C THR A 441 14.27 11.12 -4.96
N VAL A 442 13.06 10.68 -4.66
CA VAL A 442 12.72 9.83 -3.52
C VAL A 442 12.35 8.45 -4.02
N ILE A 443 13.05 7.43 -3.56
CA ILE A 443 12.73 6.01 -3.82
C ILE A 443 11.98 5.47 -2.62
N ALA A 444 10.78 4.92 -2.82
CA ALA A 444 10.05 4.22 -1.79
C ALA A 444 10.75 2.89 -1.44
N SER A 445 11.34 2.81 -0.26
CA SER A 445 11.99 1.61 0.27
C SER A 445 10.95 0.82 1.07
N THR A 446 10.40 -0.23 0.43
CA THR A 446 9.13 -0.83 0.84
C THR A 446 9.26 -2.01 1.79
N ALA A 447 10.46 -2.55 1.97
CA ALA A 447 10.70 -3.61 2.95
C ALA A 447 12.12 -3.52 3.51
N SER A 448 12.29 -4.02 4.74
CA SER A 448 13.61 -4.21 5.33
C SER A 448 14.35 -5.34 4.62
N PRO A 449 15.67 -5.24 4.39
CA PRO A 449 16.47 -6.36 3.88
C PRO A 449 16.37 -7.62 4.76
N TYR A 450 16.11 -7.47 6.04
CA TYR A 450 15.89 -8.60 6.95
C TYR A 450 14.65 -9.45 6.62
N LYS A 451 13.69 -8.91 5.87
CA LYS A 451 12.52 -9.67 5.43
C LYS A 451 12.83 -10.66 4.31
N PHE A 452 13.80 -10.33 3.49
CA PHE A 452 14.25 -11.10 2.34
C PHE A 452 15.73 -11.47 2.46
N THR A 453 16.19 -11.75 3.67
CA THR A 453 17.60 -11.93 4.04
C THR A 453 18.34 -12.88 3.10
N ARG A 454 17.73 -14.03 2.76
CA ARG A 454 18.36 -15.02 1.89
C ARG A 454 18.67 -14.46 0.50
N SER A 455 17.69 -13.85 -0.15
CA SER A 455 17.88 -13.25 -1.48
C SER A 455 18.92 -12.14 -1.43
N VAL A 456 18.77 -11.21 -0.48
CA VAL A 456 19.70 -10.08 -0.31
C VAL A 456 21.15 -10.55 -0.07
N MET A 457 21.34 -11.54 0.79
CA MET A 457 22.68 -12.03 1.10
C MET A 457 23.30 -12.78 -0.08
N ASN A 458 22.52 -13.60 -0.78
CA ASN A 458 22.99 -14.31 -1.98
C ASN A 458 23.34 -13.34 -3.12
N ASP A 459 22.59 -12.25 -3.27
CA ASP A 459 22.89 -11.20 -4.26
C ASP A 459 24.19 -10.45 -3.93
N ILE A 460 24.51 -10.28 -2.64
CA ILE A 460 25.79 -9.69 -2.22
C ILE A 460 26.97 -10.64 -2.50
N ASP A 461 26.81 -11.92 -2.11
CA ASP A 461 27.89 -12.93 -2.29
C ASP A 461 27.29 -14.35 -2.23
N SER A 462 27.50 -15.14 -3.28
CA SER A 462 27.02 -16.53 -3.39
C SER A 462 27.54 -17.48 -2.30
N LYS A 463 28.57 -17.10 -1.55
CA LYS A 463 29.07 -17.90 -0.39
C LYS A 463 28.01 -18.10 0.68
N TYR A 464 26.99 -17.25 0.73
CA TYR A 464 25.92 -17.30 1.72
C TYR A 464 24.81 -18.30 1.39
N ASP A 465 24.79 -18.89 0.19
CA ASP A 465 23.70 -19.76 -0.30
C ASP A 465 23.45 -20.99 0.58
N THR A 466 24.50 -21.54 1.19
CA THR A 466 24.43 -22.74 2.03
C THR A 466 24.11 -22.49 3.51
N MET A 467 24.03 -21.22 3.92
CA MET A 467 23.78 -20.86 5.33
C MET A 467 22.30 -20.98 5.69
N GLY A 468 22.02 -21.25 6.97
CA GLY A 468 20.67 -21.25 7.51
C GLY A 468 20.06 -19.84 7.58
N ASP A 469 18.72 -19.72 7.54
CA ASP A 469 18.06 -18.41 7.47
C ASP A 469 18.41 -17.48 8.64
N PHE A 470 18.50 -18.00 9.87
CA PHE A 470 18.88 -17.19 11.03
C PHE A 470 20.38 -16.91 11.13
N GLU A 471 21.22 -17.77 10.56
CA GLU A 471 22.66 -17.48 10.40
C GLU A 471 22.84 -16.33 9.40
N LEU A 472 22.07 -16.33 8.31
CA LEU A 472 22.07 -15.22 7.35
C LEU A 472 21.61 -13.89 7.98
N VAL A 473 20.64 -13.93 8.88
CA VAL A 473 20.23 -12.73 9.65
C VAL A 473 21.40 -12.19 10.48
N ASP A 474 22.15 -13.05 11.15
CA ASP A 474 23.30 -12.64 11.96
C ASP A 474 24.45 -12.09 11.08
N GLU A 475 24.67 -12.67 9.91
CA GLU A 475 25.66 -12.17 8.95
C GLU A 475 25.22 -10.83 8.34
N LEU A 476 23.93 -10.66 8.00
CA LEU A 476 23.38 -9.38 7.53
C LEU A 476 23.58 -8.27 8.57
N CYS A 477 23.36 -8.57 9.85
CA CYS A 477 23.63 -7.64 10.95
C CYS A 477 25.10 -7.19 10.99
N LYS A 478 26.03 -8.12 10.82
CA LYS A 478 27.47 -7.82 10.79
C LYS A 478 27.86 -6.96 9.57
N LEU A 479 27.27 -7.26 8.40
CA LEU A 479 27.56 -6.54 7.16
C LEU A 479 26.99 -5.12 7.16
N SER A 480 25.73 -4.97 7.56
CA SER A 480 25.01 -3.70 7.50
C SER A 480 25.32 -2.78 8.69
N GLY A 481 25.73 -3.35 9.83
CA GLY A 481 25.79 -2.64 11.10
C GLY A 481 24.40 -2.25 11.65
N VAL A 482 23.33 -2.65 11.00
CA VAL A 482 21.95 -2.38 11.40
C VAL A 482 21.48 -3.49 12.33
N LYS A 483 20.94 -3.10 13.50
CA LYS A 483 20.42 -4.06 14.47
C LYS A 483 19.32 -4.91 13.86
N VAL A 484 19.31 -6.20 14.20
CA VAL A 484 18.21 -7.10 13.80
C VAL A 484 16.90 -6.58 14.34
N PRO A 485 15.86 -6.40 13.48
CA PRO A 485 14.55 -5.94 13.92
C PRO A 485 13.93 -6.89 14.95
N GLN A 486 13.20 -6.33 15.92
CA GLN A 486 12.52 -7.13 16.94
C GLN A 486 11.59 -8.19 16.33
N ALA A 487 10.93 -7.86 15.24
CA ALA A 487 10.07 -8.78 14.48
C ALA A 487 10.78 -10.07 14.02
N ILE A 488 12.08 -10.03 13.81
CA ILE A 488 12.91 -11.20 13.42
C ILE A 488 13.46 -11.88 14.67
N GLU A 489 13.93 -11.12 15.66
CA GLU A 489 14.44 -11.72 16.90
C GLU A 489 13.37 -12.51 17.65
N GLU A 490 12.16 -11.98 17.74
CA GLU A 490 11.06 -12.64 18.45
C GLU A 490 10.70 -14.01 17.83
N ILE A 491 10.73 -14.15 16.52
CA ILE A 491 10.34 -15.40 15.88
C ILE A 491 11.40 -16.50 16.00
N ARG A 492 12.64 -16.21 16.40
CA ARG A 492 13.69 -17.23 16.57
C ARG A 492 13.25 -18.33 17.54
N THR A 493 12.62 -17.92 18.63
CA THR A 493 12.24 -18.82 19.75
C THR A 493 10.73 -18.84 20.03
N ALA A 494 9.93 -18.08 19.25
CA ALA A 494 8.50 -18.01 19.48
C ALA A 494 7.81 -19.38 19.30
N PRO A 495 6.90 -19.75 20.20
CA PRO A 495 6.12 -20.98 20.04
C PRO A 495 5.13 -20.86 18.89
N VAL A 496 4.85 -21.98 18.23
CA VAL A 496 3.77 -22.07 17.24
C VAL A 496 2.42 -21.96 17.98
N LEU A 497 1.64 -20.95 17.65
CA LEU A 497 0.32 -20.68 18.20
C LEU A 497 -0.81 -21.12 17.26
N HIS A 498 -0.55 -21.19 15.96
CA HIS A 498 -1.51 -21.53 14.93
C HIS A 498 -1.01 -22.74 14.13
N ASN A 499 -1.71 -23.85 14.23
CA ASN A 499 -1.36 -25.12 13.59
C ASN A 499 -2.51 -25.74 12.77
N THR A 500 -3.59 -24.98 12.57
CA THR A 500 -4.74 -25.44 11.78
C THR A 500 -4.36 -25.51 10.31
N ILE A 501 -4.65 -26.66 9.69
CA ILE A 501 -4.50 -26.90 8.25
C ILE A 501 -5.82 -27.45 7.74
N CYS A 502 -6.25 -27.06 6.55
CA CYS A 502 -7.45 -27.58 5.91
C CYS A 502 -7.29 -27.74 4.40
N GLU A 503 -8.20 -28.49 3.80
CA GLU A 503 -8.37 -28.50 2.36
C GLU A 503 -9.10 -27.23 1.89
N THR A 504 -8.96 -26.88 0.61
CA THR A 504 -9.58 -25.66 0.03
C THR A 504 -11.11 -25.66 0.16
N ASN A 505 -11.75 -26.81 0.05
CA ASN A 505 -13.20 -26.96 0.19
C ASN A 505 -13.68 -26.92 1.64
N GLU A 506 -12.78 -26.97 2.63
CA GLU A 506 -13.11 -26.93 4.06
C GLU A 506 -13.00 -25.50 4.64
N MET A 507 -12.46 -24.52 3.87
CA MET A 507 -12.20 -23.18 4.35
C MET A 507 -13.44 -22.51 4.98
N SER A 508 -14.62 -22.65 4.38
CA SER A 508 -15.88 -22.09 4.92
C SER A 508 -16.25 -22.70 6.28
N ALA A 509 -16.13 -24.03 6.42
CA ALA A 509 -16.39 -24.72 7.67
C ALA A 509 -15.41 -24.31 8.79
N VAL A 510 -14.15 -24.05 8.43
CA VAL A 510 -13.15 -23.54 9.37
C VAL A 510 -13.51 -22.12 9.86
N VAL A 511 -13.97 -21.24 8.97
CA VAL A 511 -14.47 -19.90 9.35
C VAL A 511 -15.64 -20.02 10.31
N GLN A 512 -16.65 -20.85 10.00
CA GLN A 512 -17.79 -21.07 10.89
C GLN A 512 -17.36 -21.60 12.27
N LYS A 513 -16.44 -22.56 12.31
CA LYS A 513 -15.89 -23.10 13.56
C LYS A 513 -15.17 -22.02 14.39
N ILE A 514 -14.36 -21.18 13.76
CA ILE A 514 -13.66 -20.05 14.43
C ILE A 514 -14.67 -19.07 15.02
N LEU A 515 -15.74 -18.78 14.31
CA LEU A 515 -16.79 -17.85 14.75
C LEU A 515 -17.80 -18.47 15.72
N GLY A 516 -17.83 -19.79 15.84
CA GLY A 516 -18.78 -20.51 16.69
C GLY A 516 -20.22 -20.50 16.15
N ILE A 517 -20.39 -20.54 14.84
CA ILE A 517 -21.68 -20.49 14.13
C ILE A 517 -21.92 -21.71 13.27
#